data_39848f05d6fad0f4e361774b1e8ab006
#
_entry.id   39848f05d6fad0f4e361774b1e8ab006
#
_cell.length_a   1.000
_cell.length_b   1.000
_cell.length_c   1.000
_cell.angle_alpha   90.00
_cell.angle_beta   90.00
_cell.angle_gamma   90.00
#
_symmetry.space_group_name_H-M   'P 1'
#
loop_
_entity.id
_entity.type
_entity.pdbx_description
1 polymer ?
#
loop_
_entity_poly.entity_id
_entity_poly.type
_entity_poly.pdbx_seq_one_letter_code
_entity_poly.pdbx_strand_id
1 'polypeptide(L)'
;MAKSPVFSSCASLSPEGILREIQINLLECKVCFEKFSTQQRERRPQNLSCGHVLCLECITALSHPLLRKLECPFCRQLCSTDSTSHCQVLSDLQELLLSWTSRSSAPSHRVKGSLGLAADLTSTVPHLCAVFGGWGTLINPTGIAILGSSGTIVVVHDGETMVVVLSPQGKKLHSFGRRGKTSGEICYPVDVAVTPSGYVVVTDAGDKAVKVFNSRGIHVLVVKDSFQMPWGVDTNSCGHILVSDVQAGTLSQIKMDYTHGLILEHQAAISDLQHPKAVACCQVTGNTAVMEHLPHDTYPPGSRQHTRLRVFTKDFHLLYQTDSFSLTLQFTVRLNMSGVAFDRDGNVIVIDSNQGMIWSLGNLQNGPALTPLVGESLIRPVGLVSLDNKLVILDGGDHTVKIYSAKTDAGPI
;
A
#
# COMPACT_ATOMS: atom_id res chain seq x y z
N MET A 1 -10.88 9.67 47.02
CA MET A 1 -9.60 9.91 46.31
C MET A 1 -9.21 8.66 45.57
N ALA A 2 -9.60 8.57 44.33
CA ALA A 2 -9.30 7.44 43.45
C ALA A 2 -7.99 7.76 42.68
N LYS A 3 -6.98 6.90 42.81
CA LYS A 3 -5.73 7.01 42.07
C LYS A 3 -5.96 6.55 40.64
N SER A 4 -5.67 7.42 39.67
CA SER A 4 -5.59 7.11 38.26
C SER A 4 -4.47 6.10 37.98
N PRO A 5 -4.65 5.13 37.08
CA PRO A 5 -3.55 4.26 36.66
C PRO A 5 -2.58 5.04 35.75
N VAL A 6 -1.31 4.99 36.14
CA VAL A 6 -0.19 5.50 35.36
C VAL A 6 -0.04 4.62 34.12
N PHE A 7 -0.26 5.19 32.95
CA PHE A 7 0.12 4.55 31.69
C PHE A 7 1.65 4.44 31.62
N SER A 8 2.13 3.21 31.72
CA SER A 8 3.52 2.83 31.51
C SER A 8 3.86 3.06 30.02
N SER A 9 4.97 3.75 29.78
CA SER A 9 5.52 4.05 28.47
C SER A 9 5.68 2.79 27.62
N CYS A 10 5.12 2.78 26.39
CA CYS A 10 5.45 1.80 25.35
C CYS A 10 6.95 1.90 25.03
N ALA A 11 7.74 1.00 25.61
CA ALA A 11 9.07 0.71 25.12
C ALA A 11 8.92 0.04 23.74
N SER A 12 9.59 0.56 22.71
CA SER A 12 9.65 -0.05 21.39
C SER A 12 10.30 -1.44 21.52
N LEU A 13 9.50 -2.49 21.34
CA LEU A 13 9.99 -3.86 21.34
C LEU A 13 10.92 -4.05 20.12
N SER A 14 12.10 -4.61 20.35
CA SER A 14 12.99 -5.02 19.26
C SER A 14 12.32 -6.12 18.41
N PRO A 15 12.75 -6.33 17.15
CA PRO A 15 12.20 -7.42 16.31
C PRO A 15 12.27 -8.79 17.01
N GLU A 16 13.36 -9.06 17.75
CA GLU A 16 13.50 -10.27 18.56
C GLU A 16 12.49 -10.28 19.73
N GLY A 17 12.21 -9.10 20.31
CA GLY A 17 11.19 -8.95 21.34
C GLY A 17 9.80 -9.28 20.82
N ILE A 18 9.45 -8.77 19.64
CA ILE A 18 8.17 -9.07 18.97
C ILE A 18 8.06 -10.54 18.62
N LEU A 19 9.09 -11.15 18.05
CA LEU A 19 9.14 -12.58 17.76
C LEU A 19 8.97 -13.42 19.00
N ARG A 20 9.59 -13.03 20.11
CA ARG A 20 9.44 -13.70 21.41
C ARG A 20 8.02 -13.58 21.95
N GLU A 21 7.41 -12.40 21.84
CA GLU A 21 6.02 -12.17 22.24
C GLU A 21 5.04 -13.03 21.39
N ILE A 22 5.25 -13.11 20.08
CA ILE A 22 4.47 -13.98 19.19
C ILE A 22 4.63 -15.43 19.60
N GLN A 23 5.86 -15.89 19.83
CA GLN A 23 6.13 -17.28 20.25
C GLN A 23 5.47 -17.63 21.57
N ILE A 24 5.54 -16.76 22.57
CA ILE A 24 4.96 -16.99 23.89
C ILE A 24 3.44 -16.81 23.87
N ASN A 25 2.92 -15.81 23.20
CA ASN A 25 1.50 -15.45 23.28
C ASN A 25 0.62 -16.20 22.28
N LEU A 26 1.12 -16.54 21.10
CA LEU A 26 0.33 -17.13 20.02
C LEU A 26 0.70 -18.58 19.70
N LEU A 27 1.97 -18.98 19.85
CA LEU A 27 2.44 -20.30 19.45
C LEU A 27 2.62 -21.27 20.61
N GLU A 28 1.96 -21.02 21.72
CA GLU A 28 2.02 -21.80 22.95
C GLU A 28 0.61 -22.16 23.43
N CYS A 29 0.39 -23.42 23.80
CA CYS A 29 -0.86 -23.84 24.40
C CYS A 29 -1.00 -23.25 25.80
N LYS A 30 -2.02 -22.44 26.05
CA LYS A 30 -2.25 -21.75 27.33
C LYS A 30 -2.74 -22.66 28.48
N VAL A 31 -2.80 -23.97 28.25
CA VAL A 31 -3.15 -24.96 29.27
C VAL A 31 -1.89 -25.69 29.74
N CYS A 32 -1.08 -26.22 28.85
CA CYS A 32 0.16 -26.91 29.21
C CYS A 32 1.42 -26.07 29.11
N PHE A 33 1.32 -24.86 28.56
CA PHE A 33 2.43 -23.93 28.31
C PHE A 33 3.52 -24.47 27.39
N GLU A 34 3.19 -25.50 26.62
CA GLU A 34 4.08 -26.07 25.62
C GLU A 34 3.82 -25.47 24.23
N LYS A 35 4.89 -25.33 23.44
CA LYS A 35 4.80 -24.81 22.09
C LYS A 35 3.98 -25.75 21.19
N PHE A 36 3.14 -25.17 20.33
CA PHE A 36 2.52 -25.92 19.26
C PHE A 36 3.57 -26.52 18.32
N SER A 37 3.25 -27.63 17.69
CA SER A 37 4.12 -28.32 16.74
C SER A 37 3.32 -28.86 15.56
N THR A 38 3.83 -28.64 14.35
CA THR A 38 3.27 -29.23 13.13
C THR A 38 3.74 -30.67 12.93
N GLN A 39 4.89 -31.03 13.52
CA GLN A 39 5.49 -32.36 13.39
C GLN A 39 4.94 -33.37 14.43
N GLN A 40 4.64 -32.92 15.63
CA GLN A 40 4.10 -33.77 16.72
C GLN A 40 2.58 -33.66 16.75
N ARG A 41 1.89 -34.75 16.46
CA ARG A 41 0.41 -34.77 16.37
C ARG A 41 -0.26 -34.29 17.66
N GLU A 42 0.25 -34.65 18.81
CA GLU A 42 -0.25 -34.33 20.14
C GLU A 42 -0.18 -32.81 20.42
N ARG A 43 0.81 -32.15 19.85
CA ARG A 43 1.06 -30.71 20.00
C ARG A 43 0.41 -29.82 18.92
N ARG A 44 -0.34 -30.44 18.00
CA ARG A 44 -1.01 -29.65 16.94
C ARG A 44 -2.08 -28.73 17.52
N PRO A 45 -2.11 -27.45 17.10
CA PRO A 45 -3.15 -26.50 17.53
C PRO A 45 -4.51 -26.91 16.95
N GLN A 46 -5.53 -26.95 17.81
CA GLN A 46 -6.90 -27.31 17.45
C GLN A 46 -7.87 -26.21 17.90
N ASN A 47 -8.76 -25.78 17.01
CA ASN A 47 -9.86 -24.88 17.32
C ASN A 47 -10.98 -25.65 18.03
N LEU A 48 -11.43 -25.13 19.17
CA LEU A 48 -12.69 -25.53 19.79
C LEU A 48 -13.87 -24.82 19.09
N SER A 49 -15.08 -25.33 19.24
CA SER A 49 -16.28 -24.70 18.70
C SER A 49 -16.55 -23.28 19.25
N CYS A 50 -15.94 -22.91 20.36
CA CYS A 50 -15.97 -21.57 20.95
C CYS A 50 -14.88 -20.62 20.39
N GLY A 51 -14.03 -21.08 19.48
CA GLY A 51 -12.94 -20.31 18.87
C GLY A 51 -11.61 -20.31 19.63
N HIS A 52 -11.55 -20.81 20.87
CA HIS A 52 -10.29 -20.96 21.60
C HIS A 52 -9.46 -22.12 21.05
N VAL A 53 -8.11 -21.97 21.12
CA VAL A 53 -7.17 -22.95 20.58
C VAL A 53 -6.41 -23.65 21.71
N LEU A 54 -6.36 -24.98 21.66
CA LEU A 54 -5.60 -25.83 22.55
C LEU A 54 -4.78 -26.86 21.74
N CYS A 55 -3.75 -27.45 22.30
CA CYS A 55 -3.11 -28.60 21.67
C CYS A 55 -4.00 -29.84 21.79
N LEU A 56 -3.85 -30.80 20.87
CA LEU A 56 -4.67 -32.02 20.83
C LEU A 56 -4.55 -32.83 22.13
N GLU A 57 -3.36 -32.87 22.74
CA GLU A 57 -3.14 -33.55 24.03
C GLU A 57 -4.00 -32.96 25.14
N CYS A 58 -4.03 -31.63 25.28
CA CYS A 58 -4.87 -30.95 26.28
C CYS A 58 -6.37 -31.15 26.02
N ILE A 59 -6.81 -31.15 24.76
CA ILE A 59 -8.20 -31.48 24.43
C ILE A 59 -8.54 -32.90 24.88
N THR A 60 -7.66 -33.84 24.62
CA THR A 60 -7.86 -35.25 25.03
C THR A 60 -7.87 -35.37 26.53
N ALA A 61 -6.93 -34.74 27.24
CA ALA A 61 -6.82 -34.79 28.70
C ALA A 61 -8.01 -34.14 29.44
N LEU A 62 -8.56 -33.05 28.91
CA LEU A 62 -9.67 -32.33 29.50
C LEU A 62 -11.04 -32.86 29.09
N SER A 63 -11.11 -33.74 28.10
CA SER A 63 -12.38 -34.28 27.61
C SER A 63 -12.91 -35.39 28.50
N HIS A 64 -14.23 -35.40 28.70
CA HIS A 64 -14.89 -36.50 29.34
C HIS A 64 -14.89 -37.76 28.41
N PRO A 65 -14.32 -38.89 28.84
CA PRO A 65 -14.05 -40.02 27.94
C PRO A 65 -15.30 -40.64 27.30
N LEU A 66 -16.45 -40.62 28.00
CA LEU A 66 -17.69 -41.19 27.47
C LEU A 66 -18.56 -40.17 26.72
N LEU A 67 -18.55 -38.89 27.15
CA LEU A 67 -19.38 -37.83 26.53
C LEU A 67 -18.74 -37.16 25.35
N ARG A 68 -17.44 -37.33 25.13
CA ARG A 68 -16.65 -36.70 24.10
C ARG A 68 -16.85 -35.15 24.06
N LYS A 69 -16.94 -34.56 25.25
CA LYS A 69 -17.13 -33.14 25.48
C LYS A 69 -16.12 -32.64 26.50
N LEU A 70 -15.71 -31.39 26.33
CA LEU A 70 -14.88 -30.66 27.30
C LEU A 70 -15.45 -29.27 27.55
N GLU A 71 -15.29 -28.80 28.78
CA GLU A 71 -15.55 -27.41 29.11
C GLU A 71 -14.29 -26.57 28.77
N CYS A 72 -14.46 -25.55 27.96
CA CYS A 72 -13.35 -24.68 27.57
C CYS A 72 -12.77 -23.95 28.81
N PRO A 73 -11.48 -24.12 29.14
CA PRO A 73 -10.90 -23.50 30.34
C PRO A 73 -10.90 -21.96 30.33
N PHE A 74 -11.12 -21.33 29.16
CA PHE A 74 -11.10 -19.87 29.03
C PHE A 74 -12.51 -19.23 29.10
N CYS A 75 -13.51 -19.80 28.42
CA CYS A 75 -14.86 -19.22 28.33
C CYS A 75 -15.93 -20.13 28.94
N ARG A 76 -15.58 -21.33 29.45
CA ARG A 76 -16.47 -22.30 30.07
C ARG A 76 -17.57 -22.85 29.15
N GLN A 77 -17.50 -22.57 27.86
CA GLN A 77 -18.42 -23.14 26.89
C GLN A 77 -18.16 -24.64 26.74
N LEU A 78 -19.24 -25.44 26.73
CA LEU A 78 -19.16 -26.86 26.48
C LEU A 78 -18.94 -27.11 25.00
N CYS A 79 -17.79 -27.70 24.64
CA CYS A 79 -17.37 -28.02 23.30
C CYS A 79 -17.33 -29.50 23.04
N SER A 80 -17.75 -29.98 21.87
CA SER A 80 -17.59 -31.38 21.46
C SER A 80 -16.18 -31.59 20.91
N THR A 81 -15.55 -32.72 21.28
CA THR A 81 -14.25 -33.11 20.72
C THR A 81 -14.34 -33.50 19.25
N ASP A 82 -15.52 -33.94 18.79
CA ASP A 82 -15.76 -34.32 17.41
C ASP A 82 -15.88 -33.12 16.48
N SER A 83 -16.15 -31.92 17.04
CA SER A 83 -16.24 -30.63 16.30
C SER A 83 -14.94 -29.83 16.35
N THR A 84 -13.85 -30.38 16.88
CA THR A 84 -12.56 -29.67 16.84
C THR A 84 -11.96 -29.75 15.44
N SER A 85 -11.34 -28.65 15.01
CA SER A 85 -10.68 -28.54 13.72
C SER A 85 -9.23 -28.07 13.88
N HIS A 86 -8.37 -28.53 13.00
CA HIS A 86 -6.97 -28.07 12.99
C HIS A 86 -6.89 -26.55 12.80
N CYS A 87 -6.14 -25.87 13.66
CA CYS A 87 -5.88 -24.44 13.53
C CYS A 87 -4.72 -24.21 12.54
N GLN A 88 -5.06 -24.19 11.25
CA GLN A 88 -4.08 -24.06 10.16
C GLN A 88 -3.26 -22.77 10.28
N VAL A 89 -3.89 -21.66 10.64
CA VAL A 89 -3.24 -20.34 10.76
C VAL A 89 -2.05 -20.36 11.74
N LEU A 90 -2.19 -20.99 12.89
CA LEU A 90 -1.09 -21.08 13.86
C LEU A 90 0.00 -22.05 13.39
N SER A 91 -0.35 -23.11 12.68
CA SER A 91 0.62 -24.03 12.09
C SER A 91 1.44 -23.34 11.00
N ASP A 92 0.80 -22.60 10.11
CA ASP A 92 1.46 -21.85 9.03
C ASP A 92 2.38 -20.74 9.59
N LEU A 93 1.91 -20.01 10.62
CA LEU A 93 2.71 -19.03 11.33
C LEU A 93 3.97 -19.65 11.94
N GLN A 94 3.84 -20.83 12.54
CA GLN A 94 4.97 -21.57 13.12
C GLN A 94 5.96 -21.98 12.03
N GLU A 95 5.51 -22.51 10.90
CA GLU A 95 6.37 -22.91 9.78
C GLU A 95 7.10 -21.72 9.18
N LEU A 96 6.43 -20.58 9.03
CA LEU A 96 7.04 -19.34 8.59
C LEU A 96 8.19 -18.91 9.53
N LEU A 97 7.96 -18.90 10.83
CA LEU A 97 8.97 -18.50 11.81
C LEU A 97 10.15 -19.47 11.82
N LEU A 98 9.91 -20.78 11.67
CA LEU A 98 10.97 -21.79 11.57
C LEU A 98 11.81 -21.63 10.29
N SER A 99 11.17 -21.30 9.16
CA SER A 99 11.88 -21.04 7.89
C SER A 99 12.75 -19.79 7.95
N TRP A 100 12.38 -18.80 8.74
CA TRP A 100 13.16 -17.58 8.95
C TRP A 100 14.38 -17.82 9.82
N THR A 101 14.24 -18.61 10.90
CA THR A 101 15.37 -18.95 11.79
C THR A 101 16.41 -19.84 11.11
N SER A 102 16.01 -20.73 10.18
CA SER A 102 16.93 -21.58 9.43
C SER A 102 17.68 -20.83 8.32
N ARG A 103 17.17 -19.70 7.82
CA ARG A 103 17.86 -18.87 6.83
C ARG A 103 18.96 -17.98 7.42
N SER A 104 18.92 -17.69 8.71
CA SER A 104 19.94 -16.87 9.40
C SER A 104 21.23 -17.61 9.72
N SER A 105 21.31 -18.93 9.53
CA SER A 105 22.48 -19.76 9.88
C SER A 105 23.27 -20.34 8.70
N ALA A 106 22.99 -19.93 7.43
CA ALA A 106 23.77 -20.35 6.27
C ALA A 106 24.84 -19.32 5.88
N PRO A 107 26.11 -19.71 5.58
CA PRO A 107 27.16 -18.78 5.18
C PRO A 107 26.85 -18.17 3.82
N SER A 108 26.93 -16.84 3.75
CA SER A 108 26.61 -16.03 2.59
C SER A 108 27.53 -16.31 1.39
N HIS A 109 27.03 -16.97 0.35
CA HIS A 109 27.56 -16.77 -0.99
C HIS A 109 26.96 -15.47 -1.55
N ARG A 110 27.78 -14.44 -1.65
CA ARG A 110 27.46 -13.16 -2.27
C ARG A 110 27.13 -13.37 -3.74
N VAL A 111 25.86 -13.41 -4.07
CA VAL A 111 25.38 -13.05 -5.41
C VAL A 111 25.19 -11.54 -5.41
N LYS A 112 26.07 -10.82 -6.13
CA LYS A 112 25.88 -9.40 -6.43
C LYS A 112 24.73 -9.28 -7.44
N GLY A 113 23.50 -9.21 -6.94
CA GLY A 113 22.33 -8.73 -7.69
C GLY A 113 21.88 -7.45 -7.04
N SER A 114 21.69 -6.40 -7.83
CA SER A 114 21.14 -5.12 -7.39
C SER A 114 19.78 -5.36 -6.72
N LEU A 115 19.76 -5.24 -5.42
CA LEU A 115 18.55 -5.29 -4.60
C LEU A 115 18.13 -3.84 -4.36
N GLY A 116 17.09 -3.40 -5.03
CA GLY A 116 16.64 -2.03 -5.02
C GLY A 116 16.04 -1.52 -3.70
N LEU A 117 15.23 -0.47 -3.75
CA LEU A 117 14.62 0.15 -2.57
C LEU A 117 13.92 -0.87 -1.67
N ALA A 118 13.29 -1.91 -2.25
CA ALA A 118 12.71 -3.00 -1.51
C ALA A 118 13.73 -3.76 -0.64
N ALA A 119 14.98 -3.90 -1.10
CA ALA A 119 16.05 -4.51 -0.31
C ALA A 119 16.62 -3.56 0.75
N ASP A 120 16.74 -2.29 0.43
CA ASP A 120 17.14 -1.27 1.40
C ASP A 120 16.08 -1.10 2.50
N LEU A 121 14.79 -1.21 2.15
CA LEU A 121 13.67 -1.14 3.09
C LEU A 121 13.44 -2.47 3.84
N THR A 122 13.80 -3.63 3.26
CA THR A 122 13.65 -4.93 3.94
C THR A 122 14.83 -5.28 4.84
N SER A 123 16.00 -4.66 4.65
CA SER A 123 17.13 -4.81 5.57
C SER A 123 16.92 -4.03 6.88
N THR A 124 16.09 -3.00 6.85
CA THR A 124 15.67 -2.21 8.01
C THR A 124 14.20 -1.85 7.87
N VAL A 125 13.37 -2.23 8.84
CA VAL A 125 11.94 -1.88 8.85
C VAL A 125 11.82 -0.35 8.73
N PRO A 126 11.12 0.17 7.70
CA PRO A 126 10.95 1.61 7.54
C PRO A 126 10.26 2.19 8.77
N HIS A 127 10.83 3.23 9.34
CA HIS A 127 10.26 3.90 10.51
C HIS A 127 9.64 5.22 10.12
N LEU A 128 8.58 5.59 10.83
CA LEU A 128 7.90 6.87 10.65
C LEU A 128 8.83 8.01 11.11
N CYS A 129 9.18 8.91 10.17
CA CYS A 129 10.09 10.03 10.44
C CYS A 129 9.36 11.34 10.67
N ALA A 130 8.23 11.55 9.97
CA ALA A 130 7.47 12.78 10.06
C ALA A 130 5.99 12.54 9.76
N VAL A 131 5.14 13.32 10.42
CA VAL A 131 3.69 13.40 10.17
C VAL A 131 3.31 14.87 10.17
N PHE A 132 2.57 15.30 9.15
CA PHE A 132 2.05 16.66 9.08
C PHE A 132 0.75 16.72 8.27
N GLY A 133 0.03 17.83 8.38
CA GLY A 133 -1.33 17.97 7.86
C GLY A 133 -2.36 17.80 8.97
N GLY A 134 -3.35 16.95 8.75
CA GLY A 134 -4.47 16.72 9.66
C GLY A 134 -5.70 17.58 9.35
N TRP A 135 -6.79 17.32 10.06
CA TRP A 135 -8.06 18.04 9.94
C TRP A 135 -7.86 19.55 10.08
N GLY A 136 -8.39 20.33 9.14
CA GLY A 136 -8.22 21.77 9.07
C GLY A 136 -7.07 22.24 8.16
N THR A 137 -6.08 21.40 7.89
CA THR A 137 -5.00 21.68 6.94
C THR A 137 -5.24 20.98 5.61
N LEU A 138 -5.53 19.70 5.64
CA LEU A 138 -5.94 18.90 4.50
C LEU A 138 -7.38 18.39 4.73
N ILE A 139 -8.23 18.49 3.73
CA ILE A 139 -9.62 18.07 3.79
C ILE A 139 -9.84 17.04 2.68
N ASN A 140 -10.20 15.81 3.04
CA ASN A 140 -10.40 14.71 2.09
C ASN A 140 -9.30 14.66 1.01
N PRO A 141 -8.02 14.52 1.39
CA PRO A 141 -6.93 14.51 0.42
C PRO A 141 -7.02 13.26 -0.47
N THR A 142 -6.73 13.40 -1.77
CA THR A 142 -6.93 12.36 -2.77
C THR A 142 -5.67 11.99 -3.54
N GLY A 143 -4.74 12.92 -3.77
CA GLY A 143 -3.53 12.68 -4.55
C GLY A 143 -2.32 13.44 -3.99
N ILE A 144 -1.13 12.89 -4.22
CA ILE A 144 0.15 13.43 -3.75
C ILE A 144 1.23 13.26 -4.82
N ALA A 145 2.06 14.29 -4.99
CA ALA A 145 3.22 14.26 -5.88
C ALA A 145 4.40 15.03 -5.29
N ILE A 146 5.60 14.82 -5.83
CA ILE A 146 6.81 15.53 -5.42
C ILE A 146 7.22 16.54 -6.51
N LEU A 147 7.45 17.76 -6.12
CA LEU A 147 7.91 18.85 -6.99
C LEU A 147 9.42 19.07 -6.83
N GLY A 148 10.17 18.69 -7.85
CA GLY A 148 11.61 18.89 -7.93
C GLY A 148 12.42 18.03 -6.95
N SER A 149 13.73 18.15 -7.02
CA SER A 149 14.70 17.39 -6.18
C SER A 149 14.72 17.87 -4.72
N SER A 150 14.12 19.01 -4.41
CA SER A 150 14.03 19.52 -3.04
C SER A 150 13.06 18.75 -2.14
N GLY A 151 12.28 17.82 -2.70
CA GLY A 151 11.27 17.05 -1.97
C GLY A 151 10.05 17.89 -1.55
N THR A 152 9.76 18.98 -2.26
CA THR A 152 8.54 19.77 -2.06
C THR A 152 7.32 18.91 -2.40
N ILE A 153 6.33 18.91 -1.53
CA ILE A 153 5.17 18.02 -1.62
C ILE A 153 3.98 18.80 -2.15
N VAL A 154 3.31 18.24 -3.16
CA VAL A 154 2.07 18.77 -3.72
C VAL A 154 0.94 17.79 -3.34
N VAL A 155 -0.12 18.32 -2.73
CA VAL A 155 -1.30 17.53 -2.33
C VAL A 155 -2.54 18.14 -2.94
N VAL A 156 -3.39 17.31 -3.53
CA VAL A 156 -4.75 17.70 -3.92
C VAL A 156 -5.75 17.23 -2.86
N HIS A 157 -6.69 18.11 -2.53
CA HIS A 157 -7.66 17.90 -1.47
C HIS A 157 -8.96 18.69 -1.72
N ASP A 158 -9.99 18.50 -0.90
CA ASP A 158 -11.31 19.16 -1.03
C ASP A 158 -11.44 20.41 -0.14
N GLY A 159 -10.42 21.28 -0.12
CA GLY A 159 -10.42 22.52 0.64
C GLY A 159 -10.94 23.71 -0.15
N GLU A 160 -10.76 24.93 0.38
CA GLU A 160 -11.08 26.20 -0.31
C GLU A 160 -10.21 26.38 -1.56
N THR A 161 -8.91 26.05 -1.43
CA THR A 161 -7.97 25.89 -2.55
C THR A 161 -7.62 24.42 -2.68
N MET A 162 -7.83 23.86 -3.86
CA MET A 162 -7.79 22.41 -4.09
C MET A 162 -6.37 21.83 -4.13
N VAL A 163 -5.34 22.66 -4.32
CA VAL A 163 -3.94 22.23 -4.35
C VAL A 163 -3.16 22.96 -3.27
N VAL A 164 -2.47 22.21 -2.43
CA VAL A 164 -1.58 22.73 -1.39
C VAL A 164 -0.15 22.26 -1.66
N VAL A 165 0.78 23.20 -1.58
CA VAL A 165 2.22 22.94 -1.74
C VAL A 165 2.89 23.10 -0.39
N LEU A 166 3.58 22.03 0.05
CA LEU A 166 4.22 21.92 1.37
C LEU A 166 5.73 21.76 1.20
N SER A 167 6.49 22.30 2.14
CA SER A 167 7.92 21.97 2.23
C SER A 167 8.11 20.52 2.67
N PRO A 168 9.32 19.95 2.53
CA PRO A 168 9.62 18.60 3.05
C PRO A 168 9.39 18.44 4.57
N GLN A 169 9.31 19.55 5.31
CA GLN A 169 9.04 19.59 6.75
C GLN A 169 7.55 19.86 7.06
N GLY A 170 6.68 19.86 6.04
CA GLY A 170 5.24 20.04 6.21
C GLY A 170 4.77 21.51 6.34
N LYS A 171 5.65 22.49 6.15
CA LYS A 171 5.24 23.90 6.16
C LYS A 171 4.52 24.24 4.86
N LYS A 172 3.32 24.81 4.94
CA LYS A 172 2.60 25.34 3.76
C LYS A 172 3.40 26.47 3.10
N LEU A 173 3.76 26.27 1.85
CA LEU A 173 4.45 27.27 1.04
C LEU A 173 3.46 28.17 0.32
N HIS A 174 2.52 27.58 -0.39
CA HIS A 174 1.42 28.26 -1.06
C HIS A 174 0.30 27.27 -1.39
N SER A 175 -0.81 27.78 -1.95
CA SER A 175 -1.92 26.97 -2.43
C SER A 175 -2.62 27.67 -3.59
N PHE A 176 -3.28 26.90 -4.47
CA PHE A 176 -3.96 27.41 -5.66
C PHE A 176 -5.12 26.52 -6.09
N GLY A 177 -5.80 26.87 -7.17
CA GLY A 177 -6.93 26.12 -7.70
C GLY A 177 -8.16 26.29 -6.80
N ARG A 178 -8.84 27.46 -6.83
CA ARG A 178 -10.10 27.65 -6.14
C ARG A 178 -11.18 26.75 -6.72
N ARG A 179 -12.21 26.46 -5.94
CA ARG A 179 -13.35 25.68 -6.40
C ARG A 179 -14.09 26.37 -7.53
N GLY A 180 -14.25 25.70 -8.67
CA GLY A 180 -14.97 26.20 -9.82
C GLY A 180 -14.65 25.44 -11.12
N LYS A 181 -15.16 25.95 -12.25
CA LYS A 181 -15.04 25.33 -13.58
C LYS A 181 -14.27 26.15 -14.60
N THR A 182 -13.75 27.29 -14.21
CA THR A 182 -12.89 28.08 -15.12
C THR A 182 -11.52 27.40 -15.27
N SER A 183 -10.74 27.82 -16.23
CA SER A 183 -9.46 27.18 -16.56
C SER A 183 -8.46 27.12 -15.40
N GLY A 184 -8.44 28.13 -14.54
CA GLY A 184 -7.58 28.18 -13.34
C GLY A 184 -8.23 27.63 -12.07
N GLU A 185 -9.51 27.25 -12.13
CA GLU A 185 -10.26 26.66 -11.02
C GLU A 185 -10.30 25.14 -11.13
N ILE A 186 -10.60 24.45 -10.02
CA ILE A 186 -10.70 23.00 -9.93
C ILE A 186 -12.05 22.64 -9.28
N CYS A 187 -12.79 21.72 -9.88
CA CYS A 187 -14.13 21.33 -9.41
C CYS A 187 -14.08 20.17 -8.44
N TYR A 188 -13.44 19.06 -8.85
CA TYR A 188 -13.29 17.84 -8.05
C TYR A 188 -11.95 17.18 -8.38
N PRO A 189 -10.86 17.56 -7.68
CA PRO A 189 -9.55 16.97 -7.94
C PRO A 189 -9.52 15.52 -7.47
N VAL A 190 -8.92 14.66 -8.27
CA VAL A 190 -8.78 13.24 -7.94
C VAL A 190 -7.33 12.88 -7.69
N ASP A 191 -6.43 13.29 -8.57
CA ASP A 191 -5.03 12.95 -8.50
C ASP A 191 -4.14 14.06 -9.02
N VAL A 192 -2.83 13.99 -8.71
CA VAL A 192 -1.85 14.99 -9.09
C VAL A 192 -0.53 14.35 -9.47
N ALA A 193 0.09 14.85 -10.52
CA ALA A 193 1.44 14.51 -10.93
C ALA A 193 2.27 15.76 -11.13
N VAL A 194 3.59 15.60 -11.15
CA VAL A 194 4.52 16.68 -11.45
C VAL A 194 5.44 16.25 -12.60
N THR A 195 5.52 17.09 -13.64
CA THR A 195 6.41 16.80 -14.76
C THR A 195 7.88 17.00 -14.38
N PRO A 196 8.83 16.40 -15.08
CA PRO A 196 10.26 16.64 -14.86
C PRO A 196 10.66 18.12 -14.96
N SER A 197 9.91 18.91 -15.74
CA SER A 197 10.09 20.37 -15.88
C SER A 197 9.38 21.19 -14.79
N GLY A 198 8.73 20.55 -13.81
CA GLY A 198 8.15 21.20 -12.64
C GLY A 198 6.73 21.75 -12.85
N TYR A 199 6.00 21.33 -13.86
CA TYR A 199 4.58 21.64 -13.99
C TYR A 199 3.73 20.68 -13.16
N VAL A 200 2.70 21.21 -12.53
CA VAL A 200 1.73 20.46 -11.73
C VAL A 200 0.53 20.11 -12.60
N VAL A 201 0.22 18.84 -12.71
CA VAL A 201 -0.87 18.27 -13.51
C VAL A 201 -1.92 17.71 -12.57
N VAL A 202 -3.16 18.16 -12.69
CA VAL A 202 -4.29 17.74 -11.83
C VAL A 202 -5.38 17.12 -12.70
N THR A 203 -5.86 15.94 -12.35
CA THR A 203 -7.11 15.39 -12.90
C THR A 203 -8.29 15.96 -12.15
N ASP A 204 -9.23 16.54 -12.87
CA ASP A 204 -10.46 17.12 -12.36
C ASP A 204 -11.66 16.34 -12.90
N ALA A 205 -12.12 15.36 -12.13
CA ALA A 205 -13.27 14.53 -12.54
C ALA A 205 -14.58 15.32 -12.59
N GLY A 206 -14.72 16.36 -11.78
CA GLY A 206 -15.91 17.22 -11.78
C GLY A 206 -16.05 18.09 -13.01
N ASP A 207 -14.94 18.46 -13.64
CA ASP A 207 -14.87 19.25 -14.87
C ASP A 207 -14.52 18.38 -16.10
N LYS A 208 -14.31 17.08 -15.90
CA LYS A 208 -13.90 16.10 -16.93
C LYS A 208 -12.64 16.57 -17.68
N ALA A 209 -11.67 17.09 -16.95
CA ALA A 209 -10.53 17.78 -17.51
C ALA A 209 -9.21 17.36 -16.86
N VAL A 210 -8.14 17.58 -17.58
CA VAL A 210 -6.78 17.61 -17.05
C VAL A 210 -6.30 19.04 -17.07
N LYS A 211 -5.87 19.56 -15.91
CA LYS A 211 -5.47 20.96 -15.73
C LYS A 211 -3.99 21.03 -15.39
N VAL A 212 -3.27 21.90 -16.08
CA VAL A 212 -1.83 22.06 -15.94
C VAL A 212 -1.52 23.44 -15.39
N PHE A 213 -0.70 23.47 -14.35
CA PHE A 213 -0.24 24.68 -13.68
C PHE A 213 1.29 24.71 -13.64
N ASN A 214 1.88 25.87 -13.59
CA ASN A 214 3.30 25.96 -13.27
C ASN A 214 3.54 25.77 -11.75
N SER A 215 4.79 25.70 -11.32
CA SER A 215 5.16 25.51 -9.91
C SER A 215 4.65 26.60 -8.95
N ARG A 216 4.25 27.77 -9.47
CA ARG A 216 3.65 28.87 -8.69
C ARG A 216 2.10 28.79 -8.63
N GLY A 217 1.49 27.80 -9.27
CA GLY A 217 0.03 27.64 -9.36
C GLY A 217 -0.63 28.52 -10.41
N ILE A 218 0.13 29.07 -11.35
CA ILE A 218 -0.44 29.82 -12.50
C ILE A 218 -0.87 28.78 -13.53
N HIS A 219 -2.11 28.91 -13.96
CA HIS A 219 -2.70 28.05 -15.00
C HIS A 219 -1.93 28.16 -16.33
N VAL A 220 -1.68 27.04 -16.96
CA VAL A 220 -0.98 26.93 -18.25
C VAL A 220 -1.91 26.41 -19.34
N LEU A 221 -2.60 25.31 -19.07
CA LEU A 221 -3.45 24.65 -20.05
C LEU A 221 -4.55 23.82 -19.39
N VAL A 222 -5.66 23.67 -20.10
CA VAL A 222 -6.73 22.71 -19.80
C VAL A 222 -6.94 21.79 -21.00
N VAL A 223 -6.98 20.48 -20.76
CA VAL A 223 -7.43 19.48 -21.73
C VAL A 223 -8.83 19.06 -21.35
N LYS A 224 -9.82 19.48 -22.13
CA LYS A 224 -11.25 19.17 -21.99
C LYS A 224 -11.77 18.38 -23.20
N ASP A 225 -13.01 17.90 -23.09
CA ASP A 225 -13.79 17.25 -24.15
C ASP A 225 -13.21 15.91 -24.68
N SER A 226 -12.08 15.48 -24.11
CA SER A 226 -11.42 14.21 -24.47
C SER A 226 -11.59 13.14 -23.42
N PHE A 227 -12.16 13.48 -22.26
CA PHE A 227 -12.30 12.58 -21.12
C PHE A 227 -13.78 12.42 -20.70
N GLN A 228 -14.11 11.22 -20.27
CA GLN A 228 -15.42 10.94 -19.67
C GLN A 228 -15.36 11.02 -18.14
N MET A 229 -14.29 10.44 -17.53
CA MET A 229 -14.03 10.49 -16.09
C MET A 229 -12.52 10.31 -15.82
N PRO A 230 -11.69 11.36 -16.02
CA PRO A 230 -10.27 11.27 -15.75
C PRO A 230 -10.01 11.05 -14.27
N TRP A 231 -9.06 10.15 -13.96
CA TRP A 231 -8.85 9.73 -12.58
C TRP A 231 -7.37 9.79 -12.17
N GLY A 232 -6.61 8.70 -12.35
CA GLY A 232 -5.21 8.68 -12.03
C GLY A 232 -4.36 9.41 -13.07
N VAL A 233 -3.28 10.03 -12.63
CA VAL A 233 -2.35 10.73 -13.50
C VAL A 233 -0.91 10.53 -13.05
N ASP A 234 -0.02 10.34 -14.01
CA ASP A 234 1.42 10.42 -13.78
C ASP A 234 2.13 10.94 -15.04
N THR A 235 3.42 11.18 -14.94
CA THR A 235 4.25 11.67 -16.05
C THR A 235 5.46 10.78 -16.26
N ASN A 236 5.79 10.51 -17.51
CA ASN A 236 7.00 9.73 -17.82
C ASN A 236 8.25 10.65 -17.85
N SER A 237 9.42 10.04 -18.00
CA SER A 237 10.72 10.74 -18.03
C SER A 237 10.85 11.77 -19.17
N CYS A 238 10.06 11.64 -20.23
CA CYS A 238 9.99 12.63 -21.32
C CYS A 238 9.04 13.81 -21.02
N GLY A 239 8.34 13.79 -19.89
CA GLY A 239 7.34 14.80 -19.53
C GLY A 239 5.99 14.61 -20.21
N HIS A 240 5.73 13.45 -20.84
CA HIS A 240 4.38 13.15 -21.35
C HIS A 240 3.47 12.80 -20.18
N ILE A 241 2.24 13.32 -20.21
CA ILE A 241 1.22 13.06 -19.21
C ILE A 241 0.48 11.79 -19.57
N LEU A 242 0.34 10.86 -18.61
CA LEU A 242 -0.49 9.66 -18.73
C LEU A 242 -1.70 9.80 -17.81
N VAL A 243 -2.90 9.60 -18.36
CA VAL A 243 -4.18 9.78 -17.65
C VAL A 243 -5.05 8.57 -17.84
N SER A 244 -5.50 7.98 -16.74
CA SER A 244 -6.54 6.95 -16.79
C SER A 244 -7.93 7.57 -16.86
N ASP A 245 -8.81 7.01 -17.69
CA ASP A 245 -10.22 7.37 -17.73
C ASP A 245 -11.06 6.18 -17.29
N VAL A 246 -11.66 6.30 -16.12
CA VAL A 246 -12.43 5.21 -15.47
C VAL A 246 -13.63 4.79 -16.32
N GLN A 247 -14.32 5.75 -16.92
CA GLN A 247 -15.55 5.51 -17.67
C GLN A 247 -15.27 5.09 -19.10
N ALA A 248 -14.25 5.66 -19.73
CA ALA A 248 -13.83 5.27 -21.08
C ALA A 248 -13.07 3.95 -21.13
N GLY A 249 -12.50 3.50 -20.00
CA GLY A 249 -11.66 2.31 -19.93
C GLY A 249 -10.35 2.46 -20.70
N THR A 250 -9.73 3.66 -20.65
CA THR A 250 -8.52 3.96 -21.42
C THR A 250 -7.41 4.54 -20.57
N LEU A 251 -6.18 4.39 -21.03
CA LEU A 251 -5.03 5.18 -20.63
C LEU A 251 -4.65 6.09 -21.81
N SER A 252 -4.76 7.38 -21.62
CA SER A 252 -4.39 8.38 -22.62
C SER A 252 -2.99 8.91 -22.39
N GLN A 253 -2.25 9.18 -23.47
CA GLN A 253 -0.98 9.88 -23.45
C GLN A 253 -1.13 11.26 -24.09
N ILE A 254 -0.65 12.29 -23.39
CA ILE A 254 -0.68 13.68 -23.86
C ILE A 254 0.76 14.20 -23.93
N LYS A 255 1.18 14.66 -25.11
CA LYS A 255 2.44 15.39 -25.31
C LYS A 255 2.13 16.89 -25.38
N MET A 256 2.91 17.68 -24.67
CA MET A 256 2.68 19.10 -24.54
C MET A 256 3.94 19.92 -24.82
N ASP A 257 3.73 21.10 -25.41
CA ASP A 257 4.66 22.21 -25.31
C ASP A 257 4.26 23.08 -24.11
N TYR A 258 4.98 22.89 -23.02
CA TYR A 258 4.73 23.61 -21.77
C TYR A 258 5.05 25.12 -21.87
N THR A 259 5.94 25.49 -22.79
CA THR A 259 6.36 26.89 -22.97
C THR A 259 5.26 27.72 -23.62
N HIS A 260 4.61 27.17 -24.62
CA HIS A 260 3.53 27.83 -25.36
C HIS A 260 2.13 27.40 -24.88
N GLY A 261 2.03 26.45 -23.95
CA GLY A 261 0.75 25.91 -23.46
C GLY A 261 -0.08 25.23 -24.55
N LEU A 262 0.58 24.43 -25.40
CA LEU A 262 -0.06 23.78 -26.54
C LEU A 262 -0.03 22.24 -26.38
N ILE A 263 -1.11 21.59 -26.79
CA ILE A 263 -1.15 20.14 -26.94
C ILE A 263 -0.52 19.80 -28.31
N LEU A 264 0.56 19.03 -28.29
CA LEU A 264 1.23 18.55 -29.49
C LEU A 264 0.59 17.26 -30.01
N GLU A 265 0.23 16.37 -29.09
CA GLU A 265 -0.36 15.07 -29.41
C GLU A 265 -1.23 14.60 -28.24
N HIS A 266 -2.40 14.04 -28.54
CA HIS A 266 -3.25 13.36 -27.56
C HIS A 266 -3.80 12.09 -28.19
N GLN A 267 -3.50 10.93 -27.60
CA GLN A 267 -3.93 9.62 -28.09
C GLN A 267 -4.26 8.68 -26.96
N ALA A 268 -5.17 7.74 -27.20
CA ALA A 268 -5.35 6.60 -26.32
C ALA A 268 -4.18 5.62 -26.53
N ALA A 269 -3.32 5.50 -25.52
CA ALA A 269 -2.18 4.60 -25.54
C ALA A 269 -2.61 3.14 -25.26
N ILE A 270 -3.62 2.95 -24.39
CA ILE A 270 -4.21 1.65 -24.07
C ILE A 270 -5.71 1.83 -24.03
N SER A 271 -6.42 0.92 -24.69
CA SER A 271 -7.88 0.72 -24.61
C SER A 271 -8.15 -0.62 -23.92
N ASP A 272 -9.37 -0.95 -23.56
CA ASP A 272 -9.75 -2.23 -22.93
C ASP A 272 -9.37 -2.38 -21.43
N LEU A 273 -9.15 -1.29 -20.75
CA LEU A 273 -8.98 -1.28 -19.30
C LEU A 273 -10.33 -1.30 -18.59
N GLN A 274 -10.38 -1.94 -17.41
CA GLN A 274 -11.60 -2.02 -16.60
C GLN A 274 -11.53 -1.05 -15.42
N HIS A 275 -12.27 0.06 -15.50
CA HIS A 275 -12.30 1.11 -14.50
C HIS A 275 -10.89 1.46 -13.95
N PRO A 276 -9.94 1.88 -14.83
CA PRO A 276 -8.57 2.17 -14.43
C PRO A 276 -8.57 3.40 -13.51
N LYS A 277 -7.94 3.27 -12.34
CA LYS A 277 -7.90 4.36 -11.34
C LYS A 277 -6.49 4.90 -11.13
N ALA A 278 -5.58 4.13 -10.55
CA ALA A 278 -4.24 4.64 -10.30
C ALA A 278 -3.30 4.32 -11.46
N VAL A 279 -2.41 5.25 -11.74
CA VAL A 279 -1.36 5.15 -12.76
C VAL A 279 -0.03 5.53 -12.14
N ALA A 280 1.04 4.83 -12.49
CA ALA A 280 2.39 5.20 -12.13
C ALA A 280 3.35 4.93 -13.29
N CYS A 281 4.33 5.81 -13.48
CA CYS A 281 5.37 5.70 -14.50
C CYS A 281 6.73 5.49 -13.84
N CYS A 282 7.42 4.43 -14.22
CA CYS A 282 8.80 4.22 -13.79
C CYS A 282 9.73 5.16 -14.53
N GLN A 283 10.39 6.05 -13.80
CA GLN A 283 11.32 7.02 -14.39
C GLN A 283 12.62 6.36 -14.90
N VAL A 284 12.92 5.14 -14.44
CA VAL A 284 14.15 4.40 -14.80
C VAL A 284 13.92 3.50 -16.01
N THR A 285 12.86 2.67 -15.97
CA THR A 285 12.58 1.68 -17.02
C THR A 285 11.66 2.19 -18.12
N GLY A 286 10.90 3.26 -17.84
CA GLY A 286 9.82 3.76 -18.68
C GLY A 286 8.53 2.91 -18.59
N ASN A 287 8.50 1.87 -17.77
CA ASN A 287 7.32 1.04 -17.60
C ASN A 287 6.17 1.84 -16.96
N THR A 288 4.94 1.47 -17.31
CA THR A 288 3.73 2.09 -16.78
C THR A 288 2.89 1.04 -16.06
N ALA A 289 2.55 1.30 -14.82
CA ALA A 289 1.64 0.47 -14.02
C ALA A 289 0.25 1.11 -13.99
N VAL A 290 -0.77 0.32 -14.22
CA VAL A 290 -2.19 0.73 -14.14
C VAL A 290 -2.92 -0.21 -13.20
N MET A 291 -3.65 0.38 -12.27
CA MET A 291 -4.50 -0.36 -11.36
C MET A 291 -5.96 -0.21 -11.78
N GLU A 292 -6.63 -1.34 -11.94
CA GLU A 292 -8.00 -1.47 -12.37
C GLU A 292 -8.91 -1.95 -11.24
N HIS A 293 -10.15 -1.51 -11.24
CA HIS A 293 -11.22 -2.02 -10.39
C HIS A 293 -12.14 -2.91 -11.22
N LEU A 294 -12.17 -4.20 -10.90
CA LEU A 294 -12.97 -5.17 -11.64
C LEU A 294 -14.45 -5.08 -11.22
N PRO A 295 -15.42 -5.15 -12.17
CA PRO A 295 -16.83 -5.07 -11.85
C PRO A 295 -17.31 -6.27 -11.02
N HIS A 296 -18.37 -6.06 -10.21
CA HIS A 296 -18.93 -7.07 -9.30
C HIS A 296 -19.49 -8.31 -10.02
N ASP A 297 -19.88 -8.18 -11.28
CA ASP A 297 -20.53 -9.26 -12.05
C ASP A 297 -19.57 -10.43 -12.40
N THR A 298 -18.28 -10.23 -12.21
CA THR A 298 -17.26 -11.26 -12.48
C THR A 298 -17.06 -12.24 -11.30
N TYR A 299 -17.69 -11.99 -10.14
CA TYR A 299 -17.45 -12.77 -8.92
C TYR A 299 -18.74 -13.07 -8.15
N PRO A 300 -18.76 -14.10 -7.27
CA PRO A 300 -19.95 -14.45 -6.49
C PRO A 300 -20.48 -13.28 -5.64
N PRO A 301 -21.80 -13.17 -5.45
CA PRO A 301 -22.42 -12.14 -4.62
C PRO A 301 -21.84 -12.17 -3.20
N GLY A 302 -21.43 -11.00 -2.68
CA GLY A 302 -20.81 -10.86 -1.36
C GLY A 302 -19.28 -10.83 -1.36
N SER A 303 -18.62 -11.02 -2.50
CA SER A 303 -17.18 -10.81 -2.61
C SER A 303 -16.83 -9.32 -2.56
N ARG A 304 -15.67 -9.00 -1.92
CA ARG A 304 -15.15 -7.61 -1.86
C ARG A 304 -14.75 -7.13 -3.26
N GLN A 305 -14.68 -5.81 -3.45
CA GLN A 305 -14.12 -5.22 -4.67
C GLN A 305 -12.78 -5.86 -5.00
N HIS A 306 -12.63 -6.32 -6.25
CA HIS A 306 -11.38 -6.90 -6.73
C HIS A 306 -10.62 -5.86 -7.55
N THR A 307 -9.32 -5.83 -7.34
CA THR A 307 -8.42 -4.96 -8.10
C THR A 307 -7.46 -5.82 -8.91
N ARG A 308 -7.03 -5.30 -10.05
CA ARG A 308 -6.04 -5.91 -10.93
C ARG A 308 -4.94 -4.92 -11.23
N LEU A 309 -3.71 -5.37 -11.15
CA LEU A 309 -2.55 -4.62 -11.58
C LEU A 309 -2.14 -5.08 -12.96
N ARG A 310 -1.97 -4.15 -13.89
CA ARG A 310 -1.32 -4.35 -15.18
C ARG A 310 -0.08 -3.49 -15.27
N VAL A 311 1.02 -4.04 -15.75
CA VAL A 311 2.26 -3.29 -16.01
C VAL A 311 2.60 -3.43 -17.47
N PHE A 312 2.91 -2.31 -18.10
CA PHE A 312 3.20 -2.19 -19.52
C PHE A 312 4.62 -1.68 -19.72
N THR A 313 5.24 -2.06 -20.83
CA THR A 313 6.52 -1.49 -21.26
C THR A 313 6.35 -0.02 -21.64
N LYS A 314 7.48 0.67 -21.90
CA LYS A 314 7.48 2.07 -22.42
C LYS A 314 6.70 2.25 -23.73
N ASP A 315 6.55 1.17 -24.52
CA ASP A 315 5.81 1.16 -25.78
C ASP A 315 4.38 0.60 -25.62
N PHE A 316 3.88 0.55 -24.37
CA PHE A 316 2.54 0.10 -23.98
C PHE A 316 2.22 -1.37 -24.32
N HIS A 317 3.21 -2.23 -24.45
CA HIS A 317 3.01 -3.68 -24.51
C HIS A 317 2.85 -4.25 -23.11
N LEU A 318 1.85 -5.13 -22.91
CA LEU A 318 1.62 -5.77 -21.62
C LEU A 318 2.85 -6.60 -21.20
N LEU A 319 3.44 -6.26 -20.06
CA LEU A 319 4.57 -6.95 -19.48
C LEU A 319 4.12 -7.95 -18.40
N TYR A 320 3.17 -7.52 -17.54
CA TYR A 320 2.71 -8.30 -16.41
C TYR A 320 1.27 -7.94 -16.04
N GLN A 321 0.52 -8.95 -15.59
CA GLN A 321 -0.84 -8.75 -15.06
C GLN A 321 -1.10 -9.69 -13.88
N THR A 322 -1.71 -9.17 -12.81
CA THR A 322 -2.14 -9.97 -11.68
C THR A 322 -3.34 -9.35 -10.96
N ASP A 323 -4.20 -10.20 -10.40
CA ASP A 323 -5.29 -9.86 -9.48
C ASP A 323 -5.11 -10.52 -8.11
N SER A 324 -4.08 -11.37 -7.96
CA SER A 324 -3.80 -12.14 -6.77
C SER A 324 -2.31 -12.41 -6.61
N PHE A 325 -1.86 -12.58 -5.39
CA PHE A 325 -0.46 -12.80 -5.06
C PHE A 325 -0.31 -14.08 -4.23
N SER A 326 0.66 -14.92 -4.58
CA SER A 326 0.99 -16.10 -3.78
C SER A 326 1.96 -15.71 -2.67
N LEU A 327 1.55 -15.88 -1.41
CA LEU A 327 2.46 -15.74 -0.25
C LEU A 327 3.29 -17.02 -0.05
N THR A 328 2.69 -18.18 -0.35
CA THR A 328 3.32 -19.49 -0.35
C THR A 328 2.69 -20.34 -1.44
N LEU A 329 3.22 -21.55 -1.69
CA LEU A 329 2.69 -22.49 -2.69
C LEU A 329 1.19 -22.85 -2.50
N GLN A 330 0.59 -22.55 -1.36
CA GLN A 330 -0.78 -22.93 -1.01
C GLN A 330 -1.73 -21.75 -0.75
N PHE A 331 -1.20 -20.52 -0.60
CA PHE A 331 -2.02 -19.36 -0.25
C PHE A 331 -1.89 -18.24 -1.28
N THR A 332 -3.01 -17.88 -1.87
CA THR A 332 -3.14 -16.67 -2.68
C THR A 332 -3.81 -15.58 -1.84
N VAL A 333 -3.19 -14.39 -1.81
CA VAL A 333 -3.76 -13.20 -1.18
C VAL A 333 -4.23 -12.26 -2.28
N ARG A 334 -5.42 -11.73 -2.11
CA ARG A 334 -5.96 -10.65 -2.93
C ARG A 334 -5.86 -9.36 -2.16
N LEU A 335 -5.13 -8.40 -2.71
CA LEU A 335 -5.02 -7.06 -2.15
C LEU A 335 -6.17 -6.20 -2.69
N ASN A 336 -6.69 -5.30 -1.87
CA ASN A 336 -7.54 -4.22 -2.34
C ASN A 336 -6.68 -2.99 -2.60
N MET A 337 -6.05 -3.00 -3.77
CA MET A 337 -5.11 -1.97 -4.15
C MET A 337 -5.84 -0.64 -4.40
N SER A 338 -5.37 0.44 -3.80
CA SER A 338 -5.88 1.81 -4.00
C SER A 338 -4.89 2.75 -4.66
N GLY A 339 -3.61 2.40 -4.68
CA GLY A 339 -2.57 3.20 -5.31
C GLY A 339 -1.38 2.33 -5.72
N VAL A 340 -0.59 2.84 -6.66
CA VAL A 340 0.61 2.21 -7.20
C VAL A 340 1.70 3.25 -7.39
N ALA A 341 2.94 2.88 -7.17
CA ALA A 341 4.14 3.67 -7.46
C ALA A 341 5.29 2.77 -7.89
N PHE A 342 6.36 3.36 -8.39
CA PHE A 342 7.63 2.68 -8.58
C PHE A 342 8.69 3.24 -7.63
N ASP A 343 9.58 2.39 -7.17
CA ASP A 343 10.78 2.85 -6.49
C ASP A 343 11.88 3.25 -7.49
N ARG A 344 13.00 3.75 -6.98
CA ARG A 344 14.16 4.18 -7.78
C ARG A 344 14.80 3.05 -8.61
N ASP A 345 14.55 1.79 -8.27
CA ASP A 345 15.11 0.64 -8.95
C ASP A 345 14.09 -0.03 -9.90
N GLY A 346 12.91 0.54 -10.01
CA GLY A 346 11.85 0.08 -10.88
C GLY A 346 11.01 -1.05 -10.30
N ASN A 347 11.08 -1.31 -8.99
CA ASN A 347 10.16 -2.23 -8.33
C ASN A 347 8.80 -1.58 -8.15
N VAL A 348 7.75 -2.38 -8.27
CA VAL A 348 6.37 -1.90 -8.08
C VAL A 348 6.02 -1.91 -6.60
N ILE A 349 5.46 -0.80 -6.12
CA ILE A 349 4.93 -0.64 -4.76
C ILE A 349 3.43 -0.38 -4.86
N VAL A 350 2.64 -1.04 -4.02
CA VAL A 350 1.18 -0.90 -4.00
C VAL A 350 0.66 -0.58 -2.60
N ILE A 351 -0.44 0.15 -2.55
CA ILE A 351 -1.20 0.45 -1.34
C ILE A 351 -2.34 -0.57 -1.21
N ASP A 352 -2.46 -1.24 -0.06
CA ASP A 352 -3.69 -1.92 0.36
C ASP A 352 -4.41 -1.04 1.39
N SER A 353 -5.41 -0.29 0.92
CA SER A 353 -6.14 0.66 1.77
C SER A 353 -7.05 -0.01 2.80
N ASN A 354 -7.47 -1.25 2.58
CA ASN A 354 -8.30 -1.98 3.54
C ASN A 354 -7.51 -2.45 4.76
N GLN A 355 -6.24 -2.82 4.53
CA GLN A 355 -5.36 -3.28 5.60
C GLN A 355 -4.48 -2.16 6.16
N GLY A 356 -4.47 -0.98 5.53
CA GLY A 356 -3.57 0.11 5.89
C GLY A 356 -2.11 -0.27 5.67
N MET A 357 -1.81 -1.01 4.61
CA MET A 357 -0.46 -1.55 4.35
C MET A 357 0.10 -1.08 3.02
N ILE A 358 1.42 -0.97 2.98
CA ILE A 358 2.20 -0.76 1.75
C ILE A 358 3.01 -2.03 1.48
N TRP A 359 2.93 -2.51 0.25
CA TRP A 359 3.62 -3.71 -0.21
C TRP A 359 4.57 -3.41 -1.36
N SER A 360 5.74 -4.04 -1.38
CA SER A 360 6.56 -4.15 -2.58
C SER A 360 6.25 -5.46 -3.29
N LEU A 361 6.13 -5.39 -4.62
CA LEU A 361 6.00 -6.56 -5.49
C LEU A 361 7.35 -6.97 -6.10
N GLY A 362 8.39 -6.22 -5.82
CA GLY A 362 9.73 -6.43 -6.39
C GLY A 362 9.78 -6.16 -7.89
N ASN A 363 10.81 -6.70 -8.53
CA ASN A 363 10.96 -6.64 -9.99
C ASN A 363 10.10 -7.74 -10.63
N LEU A 364 9.05 -7.33 -11.33
CA LEU A 364 8.05 -8.24 -11.91
C LEU A 364 8.60 -9.15 -13.02
N GLN A 365 9.79 -8.88 -13.58
CA GLN A 365 10.42 -9.74 -14.57
C GLN A 365 10.80 -11.11 -13.99
N ASN A 366 11.07 -11.17 -12.68
CA ASN A 366 11.42 -12.40 -11.97
C ASN A 366 10.20 -13.04 -11.26
N GLY A 367 8.99 -12.56 -11.55
CA GLY A 367 7.76 -12.88 -10.82
C GLY A 367 7.58 -12.01 -9.56
N PRO A 368 6.32 -11.75 -9.16
CA PRO A 368 6.04 -10.88 -8.02
C PRO A 368 6.49 -11.54 -6.72
N ALA A 369 7.23 -10.80 -5.91
CA ALA A 369 7.57 -11.16 -4.53
C ALA A 369 6.88 -10.18 -3.58
N LEU A 370 5.79 -10.59 -2.96
CA LEU A 370 5.02 -9.75 -2.05
C LEU A 370 5.79 -9.55 -0.73
N THR A 371 6.27 -8.34 -0.50
CA THR A 371 7.04 -7.97 0.70
C THR A 371 6.38 -6.79 1.40
N PRO A 372 6.03 -6.88 2.69
CA PRO A 372 5.47 -5.76 3.43
C PRO A 372 6.55 -4.69 3.64
N LEU A 373 6.24 -3.43 3.32
CA LEU A 373 7.11 -2.29 3.57
C LEU A 373 6.68 -1.48 4.78
N VAL A 374 5.39 -1.12 4.86
CA VAL A 374 4.80 -0.36 5.97
C VAL A 374 3.48 -1.00 6.33
N GLY A 375 3.27 -1.29 7.61
CA GLY A 375 2.05 -1.87 8.15
C GLY A 375 1.56 -1.22 9.44
N GLU A 376 2.23 -0.16 9.87
CA GLU A 376 1.89 0.52 11.11
C GLU A 376 1.56 1.99 10.86
N SER A 377 0.69 2.55 11.72
CA SER A 377 0.33 3.98 11.72
C SER A 377 -0.40 4.48 10.47
N LEU A 378 -0.90 3.60 9.59
CA LEU A 378 -1.73 3.96 8.44
C LEU A 378 -3.19 3.58 8.70
N ILE A 379 -4.10 4.52 8.45
CA ILE A 379 -5.56 4.31 8.64
C ILE A 379 -6.23 3.98 7.30
N ARG A 380 -6.04 4.84 6.32
CA ARG A 380 -6.57 4.68 4.96
C ARG A 380 -5.64 5.39 3.97
N PRO A 381 -4.50 4.80 3.64
CA PRO A 381 -3.57 5.39 2.67
C PRO A 381 -4.24 5.45 1.29
N VAL A 382 -4.12 6.61 0.62
CA VAL A 382 -4.75 6.91 -0.67
C VAL A 382 -3.77 7.33 -1.74
N GLY A 383 -2.59 7.81 -1.37
CA GLY A 383 -1.54 8.22 -2.29
C GLY A 383 -0.16 7.85 -1.77
N LEU A 384 0.77 7.59 -2.67
CA LEU A 384 2.12 7.14 -2.38
C LEU A 384 3.11 7.68 -3.41
N VAL A 385 4.22 8.20 -2.94
CA VAL A 385 5.37 8.58 -3.76
C VAL A 385 6.65 8.04 -3.13
N SER A 386 7.53 7.47 -3.95
CA SER A 386 8.88 7.11 -3.54
C SER A 386 9.85 8.24 -3.87
N LEU A 387 10.64 8.65 -2.88
CA LEU A 387 11.66 9.68 -3.02
C LEU A 387 12.96 9.20 -2.34
N ASP A 388 13.97 8.89 -3.12
CA ASP A 388 15.24 8.30 -2.64
C ASP A 388 14.99 7.05 -1.78
N ASN A 389 15.37 7.10 -0.50
CA ASN A 389 15.15 6.04 0.49
C ASN A 389 13.92 6.30 1.39
N LYS A 390 12.99 7.16 0.95
CA LYS A 390 11.79 7.53 1.70
C LYS A 390 10.53 7.15 0.94
N LEU A 391 9.50 6.77 1.69
CA LEU A 391 8.13 6.66 1.22
C LEU A 391 7.33 7.82 1.80
N VAL A 392 6.72 8.60 0.92
CA VAL A 392 5.81 9.71 1.29
C VAL A 392 4.40 9.24 1.02
N ILE A 393 3.61 9.07 2.08
CA ILE A 393 2.29 8.46 2.03
C ILE A 393 1.25 9.49 2.43
N LEU A 394 0.22 9.62 1.61
CA LEU A 394 -0.96 10.41 1.91
C LEU A 394 -2.01 9.51 2.56
N ASP A 395 -2.33 9.79 3.80
CA ASP A 395 -3.34 9.03 4.54
C ASP A 395 -4.66 9.83 4.61
N GLY A 396 -5.65 9.37 3.86
CA GLY A 396 -6.99 9.95 3.83
C GLY A 396 -7.84 9.62 5.06
N GLY A 397 -7.37 8.76 5.97
CA GLY A 397 -8.08 8.40 7.18
C GLY A 397 -7.94 9.44 8.30
N ASP A 398 -6.76 10.00 8.46
CA ASP A 398 -6.46 11.08 9.41
C ASP A 398 -6.07 12.40 8.74
N HIS A 399 -6.12 12.44 7.40
CA HIS A 399 -5.82 13.63 6.58
C HIS A 399 -4.37 14.11 6.72
N THR A 400 -3.42 13.18 6.84
CA THR A 400 -2.02 13.49 7.03
C THR A 400 -1.13 13.03 5.89
N VAL A 401 0.02 13.66 5.77
CA VAL A 401 1.17 13.15 5.03
C VAL A 401 2.12 12.50 6.02
N LYS A 402 2.52 11.26 5.77
CA LYS A 402 3.43 10.48 6.59
C LYS A 402 4.68 10.13 5.79
N ILE A 403 5.84 10.39 6.36
CA ILE A 403 7.13 10.09 5.73
C ILE A 403 7.80 8.95 6.50
N TYR A 404 8.08 7.87 5.80
CA TYR A 404 8.82 6.73 6.29
C TYR A 404 10.21 6.67 5.64
N SER A 405 11.23 6.29 6.40
CA SER A 405 12.60 6.12 5.90
C SER A 405 13.19 4.82 6.41
N ALA A 406 13.94 4.15 5.56
CA ALA A 406 14.85 3.11 6.01
C ALA A 406 16.00 3.76 6.79
N LYS A 407 16.35 3.24 7.98
CA LYS A 407 17.55 3.69 8.71
C LYS A 407 18.76 3.39 7.83
N THR A 408 19.43 4.42 7.36
CA THR A 408 20.86 4.28 7.05
C THR A 408 21.59 4.27 8.36
N ASP A 409 22.40 3.24 8.66
CA ASP A 409 23.38 3.26 9.73
C ASP A 409 24.43 4.35 9.44
N ALA A 410 24.04 5.60 9.63
CA ALA A 410 24.98 6.68 9.81
C ALA A 410 25.38 6.63 11.28
N GLY A 411 26.54 6.03 11.55
CA GLY A 411 27.13 6.07 12.87
C GLY A 411 27.23 7.51 13.38
N PRO A 412 27.33 7.69 14.71
CA PRO A 412 27.43 9.01 15.30
C PRO A 412 28.68 9.72 14.78
N ILE A 413 28.47 10.95 14.25
CA ILE A 413 29.57 11.90 14.02
C ILE A 413 30.03 12.44 15.36
#